data_23e415bc10fa6e7108843849d3b00bcd
#
_entry.id   23e415bc10fa6e7108843849d3b00bcd
#
_cell.length_a   1.000
_cell.length_b   1.000
_cell.length_c   1.000
_cell.angle_alpha   90.00
_cell.angle_beta   90.00
_cell.angle_gamma   90.00
#
_symmetry.space_group_name_H-M   'P 1'
#
loop_
_entity.id
_entity.type
_entity.pdbx_description
1 polymer ?
#
loop_
_entity_poly.entity_id
_entity_poly.type
_entity_poly.pdbx_seq_one_letter_code
_entity_poly.pdbx_strand_id
1 'polypeptide(L)'
;IGHCLVWHSQLPDWFCVDEKGQNVSPEKLKQRMKTHIQTVVGRYKGKVKGWDVVNEAIVEDGSYRKSKFYEILGEEFIPLAFQYAHEADPDAELYYNDYGMDVQGRREGVVKLVRSLKEKGLRIDAVGMQGHMGMDYPDIQKFEESMLAFASAGVKVMITEWDMSALPTALRSANISDTVAFKKTLNPYPVSYTH
;
A
#
# COMPACT_ATOMS: atom_id res chain seq x y z
N ILE A 1 -4.14 13.66 0.31
CA ILE A 1 -4.35 12.22 0.10
C ILE A 1 -4.66 11.60 1.46
N GLY A 2 -5.65 10.69 1.49
CA GLY A 2 -5.95 9.88 2.67
C GLY A 2 -5.17 8.58 2.63
N HIS A 3 -4.47 8.24 3.72
CA HIS A 3 -3.71 7.01 3.88
C HIS A 3 -4.14 6.32 5.16
N CYS A 4 -4.48 5.07 5.13
CA CYS A 4 -4.95 4.23 4.05
C CYS A 4 -6.25 3.53 4.51
N LEU A 5 -7.04 2.95 3.60
CA LEU A 5 -8.32 2.35 3.98
C LEU A 5 -8.18 0.87 4.37
N VAL A 6 -7.34 0.11 3.65
CA VAL A 6 -7.09 -1.30 3.92
C VAL A 6 -5.59 -1.59 3.90
N TRP A 7 -5.06 -2.04 5.03
CA TRP A 7 -3.66 -2.42 5.19
C TRP A 7 -3.54 -3.59 6.16
N HIS A 8 -2.61 -4.50 5.90
CA HIS A 8 -2.36 -5.68 6.72
C HIS A 8 -1.65 -5.38 8.04
N SER A 9 -1.00 -4.24 8.14
CA SER A 9 -0.26 -3.78 9.31
C SER A 9 -1.06 -2.76 10.11
N GLN A 10 -0.73 -2.57 11.39
CA GLN A 10 -1.36 -1.62 12.30
C GLN A 10 -2.91 -1.76 12.38
N LEU A 11 -3.40 -2.96 12.06
CA LEU A 11 -4.82 -3.31 12.10
C LEU A 11 -5.18 -3.84 13.50
N PRO A 12 -6.24 -3.36 14.13
CA PRO A 12 -6.68 -3.93 15.40
C PRO A 12 -7.11 -5.39 15.24
N ASP A 13 -6.69 -6.25 16.16
CA ASP A 13 -6.98 -7.70 16.09
C ASP A 13 -8.46 -7.99 15.89
N TRP A 14 -9.33 -7.29 16.62
CA TRP A 14 -10.78 -7.47 16.55
C TRP A 14 -11.36 -7.24 15.14
N PHE A 15 -10.62 -6.60 14.22
CA PHE A 15 -11.14 -6.33 12.89
C PHE A 15 -11.29 -7.61 12.05
N CYS A 16 -10.34 -8.52 12.18
CA CYS A 16 -10.30 -9.77 11.41
C CYS A 16 -10.57 -11.03 12.25
N VAL A 17 -10.54 -10.92 13.58
CA VAL A 17 -10.78 -12.08 14.46
C VAL A 17 -11.95 -11.83 15.41
N ASP A 18 -12.53 -12.89 15.94
CA ASP A 18 -13.58 -12.88 16.94
C ASP A 18 -12.98 -12.90 18.37
N GLU A 19 -13.84 -12.92 19.38
CA GLU A 19 -13.47 -12.96 20.80
C GLU A 19 -12.70 -14.25 21.18
N LYS A 20 -12.77 -15.29 20.35
CA LYS A 20 -12.04 -16.55 20.53
C LYS A 20 -10.71 -16.58 19.77
N GLY A 21 -10.32 -15.48 19.10
CA GLY A 21 -9.12 -15.38 18.29
C GLY A 21 -9.21 -16.11 16.94
N GLN A 22 -10.41 -16.53 16.53
CA GLN A 22 -10.64 -17.17 15.23
C GLN A 22 -10.98 -16.14 14.16
N ASN A 23 -10.66 -16.44 12.89
CA ASN A 23 -11.05 -15.57 11.79
C ASN A 23 -12.59 -15.40 11.78
N VAL A 24 -13.03 -14.16 11.61
CA VAL A 24 -14.46 -13.87 11.43
C VAL A 24 -14.96 -14.44 10.09
N SER A 25 -16.28 -14.58 9.94
CA SER A 25 -16.85 -15.02 8.66
C SER A 25 -16.57 -14.00 7.54
N PRO A 26 -16.54 -14.43 6.27
CA PRO A 26 -16.39 -13.54 5.12
C PRO A 26 -17.41 -12.40 5.13
N GLU A 27 -18.66 -12.67 5.44
CA GLU A 27 -19.75 -11.68 5.49
C GLU A 27 -19.49 -10.63 6.56
N LYS A 28 -19.00 -11.08 7.73
CA LYS A 28 -18.65 -10.18 8.85
C LYS A 28 -17.49 -9.26 8.46
N LEU A 29 -16.46 -9.78 7.81
CA LEU A 29 -15.32 -8.96 7.36
C LEU A 29 -15.74 -7.99 6.26
N LYS A 30 -16.53 -8.42 5.26
CA LYS A 30 -17.08 -7.54 4.23
C LYS A 30 -17.87 -6.39 4.84
N GLN A 31 -18.71 -6.67 5.82
CA GLN A 31 -19.48 -5.64 6.51
C GLN A 31 -18.58 -4.65 7.27
N ARG A 32 -17.57 -5.16 8.01
CA ARG A 32 -16.62 -4.30 8.74
C ARG A 32 -15.82 -3.41 7.78
N MET A 33 -15.31 -3.97 6.69
CA MET A 33 -14.61 -3.22 5.65
C MET A 33 -15.51 -2.14 5.07
N LYS A 34 -16.74 -2.49 4.68
CA LYS A 34 -17.70 -1.54 4.12
C LYS A 34 -18.00 -0.40 5.08
N THR A 35 -18.32 -0.71 6.32
CA THR A 35 -18.62 0.29 7.35
C THR A 35 -17.41 1.21 7.60
N HIS A 36 -16.21 0.64 7.75
CA HIS A 36 -14.99 1.41 7.94
C HIS A 36 -14.73 2.36 6.78
N ILE A 37 -14.70 1.85 5.57
CA ILE A 37 -14.41 2.63 4.36
C ILE A 37 -15.44 3.74 4.17
N GLN A 38 -16.73 3.41 4.25
CA GLN A 38 -17.80 4.40 4.09
C GLN A 38 -17.75 5.49 5.17
N THR A 39 -17.43 5.13 6.41
CA THR A 39 -17.32 6.09 7.52
C THR A 39 -16.13 7.02 7.31
N VAL A 40 -14.94 6.46 6.99
CA VAL A 40 -13.72 7.25 6.83
C VAL A 40 -13.79 8.12 5.58
N VAL A 41 -14.10 7.53 4.43
CA VAL A 41 -14.18 8.28 3.16
C VAL A 41 -15.28 9.32 3.24
N GLY A 42 -16.47 8.96 3.74
CA GLY A 42 -17.60 9.87 3.88
C GLY A 42 -17.31 11.09 4.76
N ARG A 43 -16.55 10.87 5.87
CA ARG A 43 -16.13 11.96 6.78
C ARG A 43 -15.26 13.02 6.09
N TYR A 44 -14.43 12.58 5.14
CA TYR A 44 -13.48 13.45 4.44
C TYR A 44 -13.88 13.77 3.00
N LYS A 45 -15.11 13.42 2.61
CA LYS A 45 -15.65 13.72 1.28
C LYS A 45 -15.49 15.19 0.92
N GLY A 46 -14.92 15.46 -0.25
CA GLY A 46 -14.62 16.81 -0.73
C GLY A 46 -13.47 17.53 -0.01
N LYS A 47 -12.80 16.88 0.97
CA LYS A 47 -11.66 17.46 1.71
C LYS A 47 -10.33 16.86 1.29
N VAL A 48 -10.31 15.62 0.83
CA VAL A 48 -9.11 14.94 0.31
C VAL A 48 -9.30 14.69 -1.18
N LYS A 49 -8.20 14.74 -1.93
CA LYS A 49 -8.24 14.51 -3.38
C LYS A 49 -8.46 13.05 -3.72
N GLY A 50 -7.93 12.15 -2.91
CA GLY A 50 -8.02 10.71 -3.15
C GLY A 50 -7.50 9.89 -1.98
N TRP A 51 -7.57 8.57 -2.11
CA TRP A 51 -7.27 7.61 -1.06
C TRP A 51 -6.33 6.52 -1.52
N ASP A 52 -5.34 6.18 -0.68
CA ASP A 52 -4.68 4.89 -0.73
C ASP A 52 -5.68 3.84 -0.25
N VAL A 53 -6.38 3.22 -1.21
CA VAL A 53 -7.48 2.29 -0.90
C VAL A 53 -6.94 1.00 -0.31
N VAL A 54 -5.92 0.45 -0.94
CA VAL A 54 -5.23 -0.75 -0.46
C VAL A 54 -3.73 -0.50 -0.45
N ASN A 55 -3.10 -0.81 0.68
CA ASN A 55 -1.67 -0.66 0.89
C ASN A 55 -0.99 -2.03 1.02
N GLU A 56 0.11 -2.24 0.27
CA GLU A 56 1.06 -3.35 0.41
C GLU A 56 0.45 -4.76 0.28
N ALA A 57 -0.39 -4.97 -0.71
CA ALA A 57 -1.05 -6.26 -0.91
C ALA A 57 -0.30 -7.22 -1.85
N ILE A 58 0.73 -6.75 -2.57
CA ILE A 58 1.52 -7.57 -3.51
C ILE A 58 2.92 -7.78 -2.93
N VAL A 59 3.38 -9.04 -2.89
CA VAL A 59 4.73 -9.38 -2.44
C VAL A 59 5.72 -9.46 -3.60
N GLU A 60 7.01 -9.69 -3.31
CA GLU A 60 8.12 -9.55 -4.26
C GLU A 60 8.02 -10.48 -5.48
N ASP A 61 7.40 -11.65 -5.35
CA ASP A 61 7.17 -12.59 -6.45
C ASP A 61 5.93 -12.27 -7.31
N GLY A 62 5.23 -11.17 -6.99
CA GLY A 62 4.02 -10.74 -7.68
C GLY A 62 2.72 -11.39 -7.19
N SER A 63 2.80 -12.28 -6.21
CA SER A 63 1.62 -12.89 -5.61
C SER A 63 0.97 -11.97 -4.55
N TYR A 64 -0.27 -12.30 -4.17
CA TYR A 64 -0.95 -11.58 -3.10
C TYR A 64 -0.37 -11.93 -1.73
N ARG A 65 -0.14 -10.90 -0.91
CA ARG A 65 0.23 -11.07 0.50
C ARG A 65 -0.83 -11.88 1.25
N LYS A 66 -0.40 -12.92 1.95
CA LYS A 66 -1.28 -13.78 2.76
C LYS A 66 -1.66 -13.09 4.09
N SER A 67 -2.29 -11.93 3.96
CA SER A 67 -2.85 -11.17 5.08
C SER A 67 -4.14 -11.80 5.61
N LYS A 68 -4.62 -11.35 6.77
CA LYS A 68 -5.94 -11.77 7.29
C LYS A 68 -7.09 -11.47 6.32
N PHE A 69 -7.01 -10.35 5.58
CA PHE A 69 -7.98 -10.07 4.53
C PHE A 69 -7.97 -11.14 3.44
N TYR A 70 -6.78 -11.53 3.00
CA TYR A 70 -6.62 -12.57 1.99
C TYR A 70 -7.03 -13.96 2.51
N GLU A 71 -6.68 -14.32 3.74
CA GLU A 71 -7.06 -15.60 4.34
C GLU A 71 -8.58 -15.78 4.40
N ILE A 72 -9.32 -14.71 4.66
CA ILE A 72 -10.77 -14.74 4.83
C ILE A 72 -11.52 -14.55 3.51
N LEU A 73 -11.07 -13.61 2.66
CA LEU A 73 -11.80 -13.20 1.46
C LEU A 73 -11.10 -13.58 0.14
N GLY A 74 -9.87 -14.15 0.20
CA GLY A 74 -9.09 -14.34 -1.01
C GLY A 74 -8.77 -13.02 -1.70
N GLU A 75 -8.66 -13.05 -3.01
CA GLU A 75 -8.36 -11.87 -3.83
C GLU A 75 -9.52 -10.84 -3.86
N GLU A 76 -10.71 -11.24 -3.42
CA GLU A 76 -11.92 -10.41 -3.50
C GLU A 76 -11.85 -9.16 -2.60
N PHE A 77 -11.04 -9.18 -1.54
CA PHE A 77 -10.97 -8.04 -0.62
C PHE A 77 -10.53 -6.74 -1.30
N ILE A 78 -9.66 -6.83 -2.33
CA ILE A 78 -9.16 -5.63 -3.02
C ILE A 78 -10.27 -4.99 -3.88
N PRO A 79 -10.91 -5.69 -4.83
CA PRO A 79 -12.00 -5.10 -5.59
C PRO A 79 -13.15 -4.60 -4.71
N LEU A 80 -13.48 -5.27 -3.61
CA LEU A 80 -14.47 -4.79 -2.63
C LEU A 80 -14.06 -3.47 -1.99
N ALA A 81 -12.78 -3.32 -1.60
CA ALA A 81 -12.29 -2.08 -1.02
C ALA A 81 -12.41 -0.91 -2.01
N PHE A 82 -12.02 -1.10 -3.26
CA PHE A 82 -12.16 -0.09 -4.32
C PHE A 82 -13.62 0.26 -4.61
N GLN A 83 -14.50 -0.74 -4.66
CA GLN A 83 -15.93 -0.52 -4.83
C GLN A 83 -16.51 0.32 -3.68
N TYR A 84 -16.24 -0.05 -2.43
CA TYR A 84 -16.76 0.67 -1.27
C TYR A 84 -16.24 2.11 -1.17
N ALA A 85 -14.98 2.33 -1.54
CA ALA A 85 -14.40 3.67 -1.56
C ALA A 85 -15.08 4.54 -2.64
N HIS A 86 -15.29 4.01 -3.84
CA HIS A 86 -15.99 4.72 -4.91
C HIS A 86 -17.46 5.00 -4.57
N GLU A 87 -18.15 4.05 -3.95
CA GLU A 87 -19.53 4.25 -3.48
C GLU A 87 -19.63 5.39 -2.44
N ALA A 88 -18.63 5.53 -1.57
CA ALA A 88 -18.61 6.54 -0.52
C ALA A 88 -18.29 7.95 -1.04
N ASP A 89 -17.35 8.06 -1.97
CA ASP A 89 -16.98 9.31 -2.64
C ASP A 89 -16.62 9.05 -4.11
N PRO A 90 -17.59 9.22 -5.03
CA PRO A 90 -17.38 9.01 -6.45
C PRO A 90 -16.38 9.98 -7.09
N ASP A 91 -16.13 11.14 -6.47
CA ASP A 91 -15.25 12.18 -7.01
C ASP A 91 -13.79 11.99 -6.56
N ALA A 92 -13.56 11.26 -5.47
CA ALA A 92 -12.21 10.99 -4.98
C ALA A 92 -11.43 10.10 -5.93
N GLU A 93 -10.16 10.40 -6.14
CA GLU A 93 -9.24 9.49 -6.85
C GLU A 93 -8.92 8.27 -5.96
N LEU A 94 -8.73 7.10 -6.56
CA LEU A 94 -8.48 5.83 -5.85
C LEU A 94 -7.13 5.24 -6.26
N TYR A 95 -6.30 4.90 -5.27
CA TYR A 95 -4.92 4.48 -5.47
C TYR A 95 -4.64 3.11 -4.86
N TYR A 96 -3.75 2.37 -5.50
CA TYR A 96 -3.03 1.26 -4.89
C TYR A 96 -1.64 1.75 -4.50
N ASN A 97 -1.16 1.50 -3.29
CA ASN A 97 0.12 1.98 -2.78
C ASN A 97 1.01 0.82 -2.31
N ASP A 98 2.30 0.82 -2.64
CA ASP A 98 3.23 -0.22 -2.20
C ASP A 98 4.69 0.27 -2.23
N TYR A 99 5.57 -0.45 -1.55
CA TYR A 99 7.02 -0.25 -1.53
C TYR A 99 7.74 -1.22 -2.48
N GLY A 100 9.08 -1.06 -2.63
CA GLY A 100 9.93 -1.98 -3.39
C GLY A 100 9.43 -2.21 -4.82
N MET A 101 8.94 -1.17 -5.45
CA MET A 101 8.32 -1.24 -6.78
C MET A 101 9.34 -1.43 -7.92
N ASP A 102 10.64 -1.34 -7.62
CA ASP A 102 11.73 -1.69 -8.53
C ASP A 102 11.86 -3.21 -8.73
N VAL A 103 11.28 -4.02 -7.83
CA VAL A 103 11.30 -5.49 -7.96
C VAL A 103 10.36 -5.94 -9.08
N GLN A 104 10.90 -6.65 -10.08
CA GLN A 104 10.17 -7.07 -11.27
C GLN A 104 8.88 -7.83 -10.95
N GLY A 105 8.92 -8.85 -10.08
CA GLY A 105 7.73 -9.64 -9.76
C GLY A 105 6.62 -8.78 -9.15
N ARG A 106 6.96 -7.88 -8.21
CA ARG A 106 5.98 -6.95 -7.63
C ARG A 106 5.40 -6.03 -8.70
N ARG A 107 6.23 -5.45 -9.57
CA ARG A 107 5.79 -4.65 -10.73
C ARG A 107 4.75 -5.40 -11.57
N GLU A 108 5.06 -6.63 -11.96
CA GLU A 108 4.16 -7.46 -12.78
C GLU A 108 2.86 -7.78 -12.05
N GLY A 109 2.93 -8.09 -10.75
CA GLY A 109 1.77 -8.33 -9.89
C GLY A 109 0.85 -7.10 -9.79
N VAL A 110 1.44 -5.92 -9.63
CA VAL A 110 0.68 -4.65 -9.58
C VAL A 110 0.05 -4.32 -10.93
N VAL A 111 0.76 -4.52 -12.04
CA VAL A 111 0.18 -4.36 -13.39
C VAL A 111 -1.01 -5.29 -13.59
N LYS A 112 -0.89 -6.55 -13.17
CA LYS A 112 -2.00 -7.54 -13.23
C LYS A 112 -3.18 -7.08 -12.37
N LEU A 113 -2.93 -6.59 -11.16
CA LEU A 113 -3.96 -6.05 -10.27
C LEU A 113 -4.70 -4.88 -10.91
N VAL A 114 -3.97 -3.89 -11.46
CA VAL A 114 -4.57 -2.73 -12.14
C VAL A 114 -5.47 -3.16 -13.28
N ARG A 115 -5.00 -4.08 -14.13
CA ARG A 115 -5.79 -4.61 -15.25
C ARG A 115 -7.05 -5.34 -14.76
N SER A 116 -6.92 -6.20 -13.74
CA SER A 116 -8.06 -6.92 -13.15
C SER A 116 -9.13 -5.99 -12.59
N LEU A 117 -8.74 -4.90 -11.91
CA LEU A 117 -9.70 -3.91 -11.41
C LEU A 117 -10.43 -3.22 -12.56
N LYS A 118 -9.72 -2.83 -13.62
CA LYS A 118 -10.32 -2.21 -14.81
C LYS A 118 -11.25 -3.16 -15.57
N GLU A 119 -10.87 -4.41 -15.74
CA GLU A 119 -11.70 -5.46 -16.38
C GLU A 119 -13.01 -5.68 -15.62
N LYS A 120 -13.00 -5.51 -14.29
CA LYS A 120 -14.20 -5.53 -13.44
C LYS A 120 -15.01 -4.22 -13.47
N GLY A 121 -14.59 -3.22 -14.26
CA GLY A 121 -15.24 -1.91 -14.32
C GLY A 121 -15.03 -1.05 -13.07
N LEU A 122 -14.03 -1.38 -12.24
CA LEU A 122 -13.72 -0.64 -11.02
C LEU A 122 -12.76 0.50 -11.32
N ARG A 123 -12.96 1.61 -10.62
CA ARG A 123 -12.10 2.78 -10.72
C ARG A 123 -10.78 2.54 -10.00
N ILE A 124 -9.68 2.78 -10.69
CA ILE A 124 -8.33 2.95 -10.16
C ILE A 124 -7.64 4.06 -10.95
N ASP A 125 -7.20 5.12 -10.28
CA ASP A 125 -6.67 6.32 -10.90
C ASP A 125 -5.14 6.34 -10.92
N ALA A 126 -4.50 5.80 -9.88
CA ALA A 126 -3.04 5.79 -9.79
C ALA A 126 -2.49 4.57 -9.05
N VAL A 127 -1.21 4.31 -9.29
CA VAL A 127 -0.34 3.49 -8.46
C VAL A 127 0.62 4.41 -7.71
N GLY A 128 0.63 4.31 -6.39
CA GLY A 128 1.57 4.95 -5.50
C GLY A 128 2.80 4.05 -5.30
N MET A 129 3.96 4.57 -5.66
CA MET A 129 5.25 4.00 -5.33
C MET A 129 5.73 4.72 -4.08
N GLN A 130 5.85 4.04 -2.92
CA GLN A 130 6.18 4.71 -1.65
C GLN A 130 7.45 5.56 -1.76
N GLY A 131 8.50 5.04 -2.40
CA GLY A 131 9.69 5.83 -2.66
C GLY A 131 10.65 5.87 -1.46
N HIS A 132 10.65 4.85 -0.61
CA HIS A 132 11.66 4.68 0.43
C HIS A 132 12.99 4.32 -0.22
N MET A 133 13.93 5.24 -0.22
CA MET A 133 15.22 5.13 -0.92
C MET A 133 16.38 5.06 0.08
N GLY A 134 17.49 4.53 -0.38
CA GLY A 134 18.77 4.51 0.33
C GLY A 134 19.91 4.91 -0.60
N MET A 135 21.13 4.81 -0.10
CA MET A 135 22.32 5.13 -0.88
C MET A 135 22.59 4.11 -2.00
N ASP A 136 22.09 2.88 -1.84
CA ASP A 136 22.35 1.73 -2.71
C ASP A 136 21.05 1.09 -3.28
N TYR A 137 19.91 1.73 -3.05
CA TYR A 137 18.59 1.29 -3.54
C TYR A 137 17.64 2.48 -3.71
N PRO A 138 16.59 2.38 -4.54
CA PRO A 138 16.31 1.28 -5.46
C PRO A 138 17.29 1.24 -6.62
N ASP A 139 17.24 0.18 -7.43
CA ASP A 139 17.82 0.19 -8.78
C ASP A 139 17.03 1.20 -9.64
N ILE A 140 17.67 2.29 -10.01
CA ILE A 140 17.01 3.44 -10.66
C ILE A 140 16.40 3.04 -12.02
N GLN A 141 17.10 2.19 -12.80
CA GLN A 141 16.58 1.73 -14.08
C GLN A 141 15.30 0.89 -13.88
N LYS A 142 15.32 -0.04 -12.94
CA LYS A 142 14.15 -0.87 -12.63
C LYS A 142 13.00 -0.06 -12.03
N PHE A 143 13.31 0.98 -11.26
CA PHE A 143 12.31 1.90 -10.75
C PHE A 143 11.62 2.65 -11.89
N GLU A 144 12.37 3.18 -12.85
CA GLU A 144 11.84 3.81 -14.06
C GLU A 144 11.01 2.84 -14.90
N GLU A 145 11.51 1.61 -15.13
CA GLU A 145 10.74 0.56 -15.83
C GLU A 145 9.38 0.32 -15.17
N SER A 146 9.31 0.39 -13.84
CA SER A 146 8.04 0.22 -13.12
C SER A 146 7.11 1.40 -13.32
N MET A 147 7.63 2.63 -13.30
CA MET A 147 6.83 3.82 -13.62
C MET A 147 6.22 3.72 -15.02
N LEU A 148 7.02 3.32 -16.01
CA LEU A 148 6.56 3.14 -17.39
C LEU A 148 5.54 2.02 -17.53
N ALA A 149 5.72 0.90 -16.80
CA ALA A 149 4.79 -0.23 -16.81
C ALA A 149 3.42 0.16 -16.23
N PHE A 150 3.38 0.91 -15.13
CA PHE A 150 2.13 1.38 -14.53
C PHE A 150 1.45 2.42 -15.43
N ALA A 151 2.20 3.38 -15.99
CA ALA A 151 1.66 4.33 -16.95
C ALA A 151 1.06 3.61 -18.18
N SER A 152 1.75 2.57 -18.69
CA SER A 152 1.26 1.75 -19.80
C SER A 152 0.02 0.91 -19.46
N ALA A 153 -0.20 0.62 -18.17
CA ALA A 153 -1.45 0.01 -17.70
C ALA A 153 -2.61 1.02 -17.63
N GLY A 154 -2.35 2.29 -17.97
CA GLY A 154 -3.34 3.35 -18.07
C GLY A 154 -3.72 3.97 -16.73
N VAL A 155 -2.80 4.04 -15.78
CA VAL A 155 -2.98 4.74 -14.50
C VAL A 155 -1.89 5.79 -14.31
N LYS A 156 -2.15 6.78 -13.49
CA LYS A 156 -1.13 7.74 -13.04
C LYS A 156 -0.12 7.04 -12.16
N VAL A 157 1.10 7.59 -12.06
CA VAL A 157 2.13 7.15 -11.14
C VAL A 157 2.41 8.26 -10.14
N MET A 158 2.52 7.90 -8.88
CA MET A 158 2.76 8.83 -7.77
C MET A 158 3.93 8.31 -6.94
N ILE A 159 4.73 9.22 -6.39
CA ILE A 159 5.65 8.93 -5.29
C ILE A 159 4.96 9.44 -4.02
N THR A 160 4.66 8.54 -3.10
CA THR A 160 3.69 8.81 -2.00
C THR A 160 4.34 9.07 -0.65
N GLU A 161 5.53 8.49 -0.40
CA GLU A 161 6.16 8.48 0.92
C GLU A 161 7.67 8.76 0.81
N TRP A 162 8.06 9.60 -0.13
CA TRP A 162 9.46 9.79 -0.49
C TRP A 162 10.33 10.17 0.69
N ASP A 163 11.26 9.30 1.01
CA ASP A 163 12.37 9.54 1.92
C ASP A 163 13.68 8.95 1.38
N MET A 164 14.79 9.36 1.98
CA MET A 164 16.11 8.82 1.65
C MET A 164 16.89 8.54 2.93
N SER A 165 17.28 7.28 3.13
CA SER A 165 18.09 6.86 4.28
C SER A 165 19.56 6.73 3.90
N ALA A 166 20.43 7.36 4.69
CA ALA A 166 21.87 7.15 4.62
C ALA A 166 22.33 5.94 5.46
N LEU A 167 21.42 5.22 6.09
CA LEU A 167 21.73 4.06 6.91
C LEU A 167 22.05 2.83 6.04
N PRO A 168 22.98 1.96 6.46
CA PRO A 168 23.20 0.67 5.81
C PRO A 168 21.90 -0.16 5.75
N THR A 169 21.79 -0.98 4.72
CA THR A 169 20.63 -1.84 4.43
C THR A 169 20.07 -2.61 5.64
N ALA A 170 20.96 -3.09 6.52
CA ALA A 170 20.57 -3.83 7.72
C ALA A 170 19.81 -3.00 8.76
N LEU A 171 19.79 -1.67 8.65
CA LEU A 171 19.15 -0.75 9.60
C LEU A 171 17.96 0.02 8.99
N ARG A 172 17.37 -0.49 7.93
CA ARG A 172 16.23 0.14 7.23
C ARG A 172 14.90 0.09 8.00
N SER A 173 14.93 -0.12 9.29
CA SER A 173 13.71 -0.11 10.10
C SER A 173 13.47 1.30 10.65
N ALA A 174 12.25 1.80 10.51
CA ALA A 174 11.78 2.98 11.23
C ALA A 174 11.80 2.78 12.75
N ASN A 175 11.95 1.54 13.21
CA ASN A 175 11.97 1.19 14.63
C ASN A 175 13.41 1.16 15.15
N ILE A 176 13.94 2.31 15.53
CA ILE A 176 15.28 2.45 16.10
C ILE A 176 15.23 2.12 17.59
N SER A 177 15.34 0.85 17.92
CA SER A 177 15.38 0.37 19.31
C SER A 177 16.76 0.51 19.96
N ASP A 178 17.83 0.51 19.17
CA ASP A 178 19.20 0.67 19.65
C ASP A 178 19.83 2.00 19.19
N THR A 179 19.63 3.03 19.98
CA THR A 179 20.18 4.36 19.71
C THR A 179 21.69 4.44 19.74
N VAL A 180 22.38 3.49 20.39
CA VAL A 180 23.86 3.45 20.45
C VAL A 180 24.43 2.86 19.16
N ALA A 181 23.88 1.76 18.70
CA ALA A 181 24.22 1.19 17.40
C ALA A 181 23.89 2.16 16.27
N PHE A 182 22.74 2.80 16.32
CA PHE A 182 22.32 3.83 15.37
C PHE A 182 23.32 5.00 15.30
N LYS A 183 23.72 5.58 16.42
CA LYS A 183 24.72 6.68 16.46
C LYS A 183 26.06 6.27 15.90
N LYS A 184 26.53 5.04 16.16
CA LYS A 184 27.77 4.52 15.59
C LYS A 184 27.69 4.37 14.07
N THR A 185 26.52 3.99 13.57
CA THR A 185 26.29 3.78 12.14
C THR A 185 26.15 5.09 11.37
N LEU A 186 25.61 6.13 11.99
CA LEU A 186 25.50 7.47 11.38
C LEU A 186 26.84 8.17 11.19
N ASN A 187 27.87 7.78 11.95
CA ASN A 187 29.16 8.47 11.92
C ASN A 187 29.86 8.50 10.54
N PRO A 188 29.79 7.47 9.69
CA PRO A 188 30.30 7.56 8.32
C PRO A 188 29.36 8.26 7.33
N TYR A 189 28.11 8.56 7.71
CA TYR A 189 27.09 9.17 6.82
C TYR A 189 26.62 10.50 7.41
N PRO A 190 27.09 11.64 6.86
CA PRO A 190 26.90 12.95 7.52
C PRO A 190 25.48 13.46 7.53
N VAL A 191 24.54 12.90 6.73
CA VAL A 191 23.16 13.44 6.65
C VAL A 191 22.15 12.35 6.28
N SER A 192 21.05 12.26 7.04
CA SER A 192 19.80 11.66 6.56
C SER A 192 18.82 12.79 6.23
N TYR A 193 18.22 12.77 5.05
CA TYR A 193 17.14 13.68 4.69
C TYR A 193 15.83 12.92 4.76
N THR A 194 14.95 13.35 5.66
CA THR A 194 13.52 13.02 5.67
C THR A 194 12.76 14.29 5.34
N HIS A 195 11.90 14.21 4.38
CA HIS A 195 10.96 15.28 4.01
C HIS A 195 9.53 14.84 4.19
#